data_db16543de95a17dfa656651daed0cfa5
#
_entry.id   db16543de95a17dfa656651daed0cfa5
#
_cell.length_a   1.000
_cell.length_b   1.000
_cell.length_c   1.000
_cell.angle_alpha   90.00
_cell.angle_beta   90.00
_cell.angle_gamma   90.00
#
_symmetry.space_group_name_H-M   'P 1'
#
loop_
_entity.id
_entity.type
_entity.pdbx_description
1 polymer ?
#
loop_
_entity_poly.entity_id
_entity_poly.type
_entity_poly.pdbx_seq_one_letter_code
_entity_poly.pdbx_strand_id
1 'polypeptide(L)'
;MKFKKILAVMAASLMLGGALTGCGGGEKKQAAADDNSLVIYCPHPLAFINPLVEEFEKQSGVKVEVIAAGTGELLKRVESEKANPLGDIFWGGSLNTMKPKADLFENYTSVNEDHIQTAFKNTEGPMTRFTDIPSVIMVNTNLLGDVKVEGYEDLLNPALKGKI
;
A
#
# COMPACT_ATOMS: atom_id res chain seq x y z
N MET A 1 -65.05 -5.07 -34.25
CA MET A 1 -64.48 -5.43 -32.94
C MET A 1 -63.04 -5.81 -32.96
N LYS A 2 -62.26 -5.68 -34.05
CA LYS A 2 -60.81 -6.04 -34.11
C LYS A 2 -59.89 -4.83 -34.05
N PHE A 3 -60.30 -3.63 -34.33
CA PHE A 3 -59.50 -2.42 -34.34
C PHE A 3 -59.24 -1.84 -32.97
N LYS A 4 -60.10 -2.01 -31.97
CA LYS A 4 -59.90 -1.52 -30.60
C LYS A 4 -58.91 -2.33 -29.79
N LYS A 5 -58.57 -3.57 -30.18
CA LYS A 5 -57.60 -4.41 -29.51
C LYS A 5 -56.19 -4.17 -30.00
N ILE A 6 -56.02 -3.63 -31.20
CA ILE A 6 -54.69 -3.31 -31.77
C ILE A 6 -54.17 -1.99 -31.18
N LEU A 7 -55.06 -1.02 -30.90
CA LEU A 7 -54.67 0.23 -30.28
C LEU A 7 -54.22 0.09 -28.80
N ALA A 8 -54.79 -0.91 -28.09
CA ALA A 8 -54.42 -1.16 -26.69
C ALA A 8 -53.05 -1.85 -26.53
N VAL A 9 -52.59 -2.59 -27.53
CA VAL A 9 -51.30 -3.26 -27.52
C VAL A 9 -50.16 -2.29 -27.90
N MET A 10 -50.43 -1.29 -28.75
CA MET A 10 -49.48 -0.25 -29.11
C MET A 10 -49.24 0.78 -27.99
N ALA A 11 -50.23 1.05 -27.13
CA ALA A 11 -50.07 1.95 -25.97
C ALA A 11 -49.28 1.32 -24.82
N ALA A 12 -49.29 -0.02 -24.69
CA ALA A 12 -48.52 -0.71 -23.64
C ALA A 12 -47.04 -0.87 -23.94
N SER A 13 -46.63 -0.81 -25.22
CA SER A 13 -45.21 -0.93 -25.61
C SER A 13 -44.45 0.39 -25.52
N LEU A 14 -45.11 1.54 -25.39
CA LEU A 14 -44.43 2.85 -25.22
C LEU A 14 -44.12 3.20 -23.76
N MET A 15 -44.66 2.49 -22.77
CA MET A 15 -44.39 2.77 -21.35
C MET A 15 -43.26 1.89 -20.71
N LEU A 16 -42.71 0.92 -21.45
CA LEU A 16 -41.59 0.10 -20.96
C LEU A 16 -40.22 0.59 -21.41
N GLY A 17 -40.13 1.67 -22.19
CA GLY A 17 -38.87 2.23 -22.69
C GLY A 17 -38.29 3.37 -21.84
N GLY A 18 -38.95 3.78 -20.75
CA GLY A 18 -38.60 5.00 -20.00
C GLY A 18 -37.90 4.83 -18.63
N ALA A 19 -37.59 3.61 -18.20
CA ALA A 19 -37.12 3.37 -16.84
C ALA A 19 -35.66 2.82 -16.74
N LEU A 20 -34.85 2.97 -17.77
CA LEU A 20 -33.43 2.50 -17.79
C LEU A 20 -32.41 3.61 -17.98
N THR A 21 -32.78 4.87 -17.70
CA THR A 21 -31.80 5.97 -17.68
C THR A 21 -31.75 6.56 -16.28
N GLY A 22 -31.07 5.89 -15.36
CA GLY A 22 -30.94 6.39 -14.00
C GLY A 22 -30.07 5.55 -13.08
N CYS A 23 -28.93 5.08 -13.56
CA CYS A 23 -27.80 4.75 -12.70
C CYS A 23 -26.52 5.22 -13.40
N GLY A 24 -26.29 6.53 -13.31
CA GLY A 24 -24.99 7.12 -13.52
C GLY A 24 -24.10 6.71 -12.36
N GLY A 25 -23.73 5.43 -12.26
CA GLY A 25 -22.52 5.01 -11.59
C GLY A 25 -21.40 5.60 -12.43
N GLY A 26 -20.70 6.60 -11.91
CA GLY A 26 -19.48 7.07 -12.51
C GLY A 26 -18.52 5.89 -12.55
N GLU A 27 -18.45 5.23 -13.70
CA GLU A 27 -17.25 4.51 -14.07
C GLU A 27 -16.14 5.55 -13.98
N LYS A 28 -15.37 5.52 -12.88
CA LYS A 28 -14.03 6.06 -12.91
C LYS A 28 -13.37 5.28 -14.05
N LYS A 29 -13.26 5.93 -15.21
CA LYS A 29 -12.33 5.48 -16.25
C LYS A 29 -11.04 5.24 -15.51
N GLN A 30 -10.68 3.97 -15.37
CA GLN A 30 -9.34 3.57 -15.02
C GLN A 30 -8.47 4.24 -16.08
N ALA A 31 -7.74 5.26 -15.69
CA ALA A 31 -6.82 5.92 -16.60
C ALA A 31 -5.96 4.81 -17.18
N ALA A 32 -5.93 4.71 -18.51
CA ALA A 32 -4.92 3.91 -19.16
C ALA A 32 -3.59 4.32 -18.53
N ALA A 33 -2.81 3.35 -18.03
CA ALA A 33 -1.52 3.64 -17.45
C ALA A 33 -0.77 4.51 -18.47
N ASP A 34 -0.46 5.73 -18.07
CA ASP A 34 0.43 6.59 -18.85
C ASP A 34 1.76 5.84 -18.84
N ASP A 35 2.33 5.53 -20.00
CA ASP A 35 3.60 4.77 -20.11
C ASP A 35 4.75 5.42 -19.31
N ASN A 36 4.53 6.60 -18.72
CA ASN A 36 5.48 7.35 -17.90
C ASN A 36 4.96 7.62 -16.48
N SER A 37 4.29 6.64 -15.88
CA SER A 37 3.79 6.75 -14.49
C SER A 37 4.08 5.49 -13.70
N LEU A 38 4.23 5.65 -12.37
CA LEU A 38 4.38 4.57 -11.39
C LEU A 38 3.31 4.69 -10.31
N VAL A 39 2.72 3.57 -9.93
CA VAL A 39 1.81 3.45 -8.77
C VAL A 39 2.55 2.74 -7.64
N ILE A 40 2.69 3.42 -6.51
CA ILE A 40 3.41 2.92 -5.34
C ILE A 40 2.44 2.67 -4.19
N TYR A 41 2.40 1.44 -3.68
CA TYR A 41 1.72 1.10 -2.43
C TYR A 41 2.69 1.31 -1.27
N CYS A 42 2.38 2.25 -0.36
CA CYS A 42 3.31 2.65 0.69
C CYS A 42 2.64 2.75 2.07
N PRO A 43 3.05 1.95 3.06
CA PRO A 43 2.55 2.04 4.43
C PRO A 43 3.28 3.08 5.29
N HIS A 44 4.26 3.79 4.74
CA HIS A 44 4.95 4.84 5.48
C HIS A 44 4.17 6.16 5.48
N PRO A 45 4.38 7.03 6.48
CA PRO A 45 3.80 8.37 6.51
C PRO A 45 4.20 9.17 5.27
N LEU A 46 3.23 9.82 4.60
CA LEU A 46 3.47 10.60 3.38
C LEU A 46 4.49 11.72 3.58
N ALA A 47 4.55 12.33 4.77
CA ALA A 47 5.55 13.36 5.09
C ALA A 47 7.00 12.86 4.95
N PHE A 48 7.22 11.55 5.14
CA PHE A 48 8.51 10.92 4.96
C PHE A 48 8.78 10.57 3.48
N ILE A 49 7.74 10.19 2.75
CA ILE A 49 7.84 9.66 1.39
C ILE A 49 7.84 10.77 0.32
N ASN A 50 6.99 11.78 0.49
CA ASN A 50 6.79 12.82 -0.54
C ASN A 50 8.09 13.51 -1.00
N PRO A 51 9.03 13.89 -0.13
CA PRO A 51 10.27 14.51 -0.59
C PRO A 51 11.11 13.62 -1.52
N LEU A 52 11.08 12.30 -1.29
CA LEU A 52 11.79 11.34 -2.13
C LEU A 52 11.09 11.14 -3.48
N VAL A 53 9.76 11.10 -3.46
CA VAL A 53 8.94 11.01 -4.67
C VAL A 53 9.12 12.26 -5.54
N GLU A 54 9.04 13.45 -4.95
CA GLU A 54 9.24 14.71 -5.67
C GLU A 54 10.62 14.80 -6.34
N GLU A 55 11.67 14.36 -5.64
CA GLU A 55 13.02 14.35 -6.21
C GLU A 55 13.16 13.29 -7.30
N PHE A 56 12.54 12.12 -7.14
CA PHE A 56 12.52 11.10 -8.19
C PHE A 56 11.78 11.59 -9.45
N GLU A 57 10.59 12.16 -9.29
CA GLU A 57 9.83 12.73 -10.41
C GLU A 57 10.62 13.81 -11.17
N LYS A 58 11.30 14.68 -10.42
CA LYS A 58 12.13 15.75 -10.99
C LYS A 58 13.33 15.21 -11.78
N GLN A 59 13.97 14.14 -11.29
CA GLN A 59 15.14 13.56 -11.95
C GLN A 59 14.77 12.67 -13.14
N SER A 60 13.69 11.90 -13.02
CA SER A 60 13.30 10.90 -14.02
C SER A 60 12.29 11.39 -15.04
N GLY A 61 11.49 12.40 -14.69
CA GLY A 61 10.32 12.82 -15.44
C GLY A 61 9.12 11.86 -15.32
N VAL A 62 9.25 10.75 -14.56
CA VAL A 62 8.18 9.78 -14.32
C VAL A 62 7.22 10.33 -13.27
N LYS A 63 5.91 10.22 -13.50
CA LYS A 63 4.89 10.58 -12.52
C LYS A 63 4.65 9.47 -11.52
N VAL A 64 4.51 9.82 -10.25
CA VAL A 64 4.31 8.84 -9.16
C VAL A 64 3.00 9.07 -8.44
N GLU A 65 2.15 8.07 -8.42
CA GLU A 65 0.97 8.01 -7.56
C GLU A 65 1.28 7.17 -6.33
N VAL A 66 1.20 7.77 -5.13
CA VAL A 66 1.39 7.04 -3.87
C VAL A 66 0.04 6.71 -3.24
N ILE A 67 -0.24 5.44 -3.09
CA ILE A 67 -1.42 4.93 -2.38
C ILE A 67 -0.98 4.51 -0.98
N ALA A 68 -1.35 5.33 0.01
CA ALA A 68 -0.96 5.14 1.40
C ALA A 68 -2.08 4.45 2.20
N ALA A 69 -1.74 3.34 2.86
CA ALA A 69 -2.60 2.64 3.80
C ALA A 69 -1.76 1.72 4.71
N GLY A 70 -2.38 1.00 5.65
CA GLY A 70 -1.67 0.03 6.48
C GLY A 70 -1.10 -1.14 5.67
N THR A 71 0.07 -1.68 6.10
CA THR A 71 0.73 -2.81 5.39
C THR A 71 -0.23 -3.96 5.08
N GLY A 72 -1.06 -4.37 6.05
CA GLY A 72 -2.00 -5.48 5.86
C GLY A 72 -3.13 -5.16 4.89
N GLU A 73 -3.57 -3.91 4.83
CA GLU A 73 -4.59 -3.44 3.90
C GLU A 73 -4.05 -3.43 2.47
N LEU A 74 -2.86 -2.86 2.29
CA LEU A 74 -2.20 -2.82 0.98
C LEU A 74 -1.87 -4.23 0.47
N LEU A 75 -1.43 -5.15 1.33
CA LEU A 75 -1.21 -6.55 0.93
C LEU A 75 -2.49 -7.25 0.48
N LYS A 76 -3.61 -7.04 1.17
CA LYS A 76 -4.92 -7.56 0.73
C LYS A 76 -5.33 -6.97 -0.62
N ARG A 77 -5.01 -5.72 -0.86
CA ARG A 77 -5.25 -5.07 -2.14
C ARG A 77 -4.43 -5.72 -3.25
N VAL A 78 -3.10 -5.88 -3.07
CA VAL A 78 -2.23 -6.60 -4.02
C VAL A 78 -2.75 -8.02 -4.29
N GLU A 79 -3.18 -8.74 -3.24
CA GLU A 79 -3.74 -10.09 -3.37
C GLU A 79 -5.04 -10.09 -4.21
N SER A 80 -5.92 -9.10 -4.01
CA SER A 80 -7.16 -8.99 -4.79
C SER A 80 -6.93 -8.57 -6.25
N GLU A 81 -5.84 -7.88 -6.51
CA GLU A 81 -5.43 -7.40 -7.83
C GLU A 81 -4.51 -8.38 -8.58
N LYS A 82 -4.20 -9.56 -8.00
CA LYS A 82 -3.26 -10.54 -8.55
C LYS A 82 -3.50 -10.89 -10.03
N ALA A 83 -4.76 -10.91 -10.47
CA ALA A 83 -5.11 -11.21 -11.87
C ALA A 83 -4.89 -10.02 -12.82
N ASN A 84 -4.87 -8.81 -12.29
CA ASN A 84 -4.64 -7.56 -13.03
C ASN A 84 -4.01 -6.54 -12.07
N PRO A 85 -2.70 -6.62 -11.83
CA PRO A 85 -1.99 -5.71 -10.92
C PRO A 85 -2.16 -4.25 -11.32
N LEU A 86 -2.43 -3.39 -10.34
CA LEU A 86 -2.62 -1.96 -10.52
C LEU A 86 -1.48 -1.14 -9.89
N GLY A 87 -0.68 -1.76 -9.03
CA GLY A 87 0.48 -1.16 -8.41
C GLY A 87 1.77 -1.76 -8.94
N ASP A 88 2.77 -0.91 -9.16
CA ASP A 88 4.07 -1.29 -9.70
C ASP A 88 5.06 -1.64 -8.58
N ILE A 89 4.99 -0.90 -7.47
CA ILE A 89 5.95 -1.04 -6.37
C ILE A 89 5.20 -1.09 -5.04
N PHE A 90 5.60 -2.02 -4.17
CA PHE A 90 5.24 -1.99 -2.76
C PHE A 90 6.44 -1.47 -1.96
N TRP A 91 6.36 -0.24 -1.45
CA TRP A 91 7.47 0.42 -0.79
C TRP A 91 7.30 0.47 0.72
N GLY A 92 7.82 -0.50 1.41
CA GLY A 92 7.82 -0.57 2.88
C GLY A 92 7.23 -1.87 3.43
N GLY A 93 6.80 -1.81 4.67
CA GLY A 93 6.34 -2.99 5.41
C GLY A 93 7.49 -3.76 6.08
N SER A 94 7.15 -4.57 7.07
CA SER A 94 8.15 -5.41 7.73
C SER A 94 8.40 -6.68 6.93
N LEU A 95 9.66 -7.13 6.90
CA LEU A 95 10.05 -8.36 6.23
C LEU A 95 9.24 -9.57 6.72
N ASN A 96 8.94 -9.65 8.02
CA ASN A 96 8.16 -10.75 8.60
C ASN A 96 6.71 -10.76 8.09
N THR A 97 6.15 -9.60 7.78
CA THR A 97 4.79 -9.49 7.21
C THR A 97 4.79 -9.77 5.71
N MET A 98 5.86 -9.40 5.01
CA MET A 98 5.97 -9.53 3.56
C MET A 98 6.38 -10.93 3.09
N LYS A 99 7.31 -11.59 3.81
CA LYS A 99 7.83 -12.93 3.44
C LYS A 99 6.75 -13.98 3.15
N PRO A 100 5.68 -14.12 3.96
CA PRO A 100 4.62 -15.09 3.69
C PRO A 100 3.81 -14.82 2.41
N LYS A 101 4.00 -13.66 1.80
CA LYS A 101 3.30 -13.18 0.61
C LYS A 101 4.25 -12.88 -0.55
N ALA A 102 5.47 -13.42 -0.51
CA ALA A 102 6.49 -13.21 -1.53
C ALA A 102 6.05 -13.64 -2.94
N ASP A 103 5.14 -14.63 -3.03
CA ASP A 103 4.55 -15.11 -4.28
C ASP A 103 3.63 -14.09 -5.00
N LEU A 104 3.32 -12.99 -4.36
CA LEU A 104 2.57 -11.87 -4.96
C LEU A 104 3.46 -10.89 -5.72
N PHE A 105 4.77 -11.03 -5.62
CA PHE A 105 5.74 -10.08 -6.16
C PHE A 105 6.69 -10.76 -7.12
N GLU A 106 7.15 -10.02 -8.12
CA GLU A 106 8.17 -10.49 -9.06
C GLU A 106 9.56 -10.48 -8.41
N ASN A 107 10.37 -11.48 -8.69
CA ASN A 107 11.74 -11.52 -8.21
C ASN A 107 12.56 -10.41 -8.89
N TYR A 108 13.23 -9.61 -8.09
CA TYR A 108 14.04 -8.51 -8.56
C TYR A 108 15.27 -8.31 -7.69
N THR A 109 16.41 -8.12 -8.30
CA THR A 109 17.65 -7.72 -7.61
C THR A 109 18.01 -6.30 -8.05
N SER A 110 18.13 -5.39 -7.09
CA SER A 110 18.48 -4.01 -7.37
C SER A 110 19.86 -3.90 -8.01
N VAL A 111 20.01 -3.02 -9.00
CA VAL A 111 21.34 -2.67 -9.57
C VAL A 111 22.26 -2.04 -8.53
N ASN A 112 21.71 -1.56 -7.42
CA ASN A 112 22.43 -0.96 -6.30
C ASN A 112 22.66 -1.94 -5.14
N GLU A 113 22.44 -3.25 -5.34
CA GLU A 113 22.53 -4.26 -4.27
C GLU A 113 23.93 -4.30 -3.65
N ASP A 114 24.96 -3.97 -4.42
CA ASP A 114 26.35 -3.92 -3.91
C ASP A 114 26.59 -2.81 -2.88
N HIS A 115 25.76 -1.78 -2.86
CA HIS A 115 25.79 -0.72 -1.87
C HIS A 115 25.05 -1.08 -0.57
N ILE A 116 24.30 -2.18 -0.56
CA ILE A 116 23.61 -2.68 0.62
C ILE A 116 24.63 -3.40 1.53
N GLN A 117 24.53 -3.18 2.83
CA GLN A 117 25.34 -3.89 3.82
C GLN A 117 25.14 -5.40 3.68
N THR A 118 26.22 -6.18 3.79
CA THR A 118 26.22 -7.63 3.52
C THR A 118 25.14 -8.40 4.27
N ALA A 119 24.86 -8.02 5.52
CA ALA A 119 23.82 -8.66 6.34
C ALA A 119 22.38 -8.42 5.83
N PHE A 120 22.18 -7.42 4.96
CA PHE A 120 20.86 -7.01 4.48
C PHE A 120 20.69 -7.18 2.97
N LYS A 121 21.70 -7.70 2.27
CA LYS A 121 21.61 -7.96 0.83
C LYS A 121 20.44 -8.89 0.50
N ASN A 122 19.77 -8.60 -0.63
CA ASN A 122 18.82 -9.50 -1.23
C ASN A 122 19.59 -10.52 -2.07
N THR A 123 19.67 -11.75 -1.59
CA THR A 123 20.34 -12.85 -2.31
C THR A 123 19.38 -13.64 -3.19
N GLU A 124 18.08 -13.53 -2.90
CA GLU A 124 17.02 -14.20 -3.66
C GLU A 124 15.65 -13.57 -3.34
N GLY A 125 14.73 -13.64 -4.31
CA GLY A 125 13.36 -13.20 -4.13
C GLY A 125 13.11 -11.71 -4.44
N PRO A 126 11.92 -11.21 -4.10
CA PRO A 126 11.42 -9.92 -4.58
C PRO A 126 11.72 -8.74 -3.65
N MET A 127 12.46 -8.93 -2.53
CA MET A 127 12.50 -7.95 -1.44
C MET A 127 13.86 -7.29 -1.29
N THR A 128 14.03 -6.10 -1.85
CA THR A 128 15.18 -5.24 -1.57
C THR A 128 15.00 -4.49 -0.26
N ARG A 129 15.98 -4.57 0.64
CA ARG A 129 15.96 -3.85 1.92
C ARG A 129 16.54 -2.46 1.74
N PHE A 130 15.89 -1.44 2.29
CA PHE A 130 16.38 -0.06 2.20
C PHE A 130 16.47 0.63 3.56
N THR A 131 15.80 0.09 4.59
CA THR A 131 15.85 0.61 5.96
C THR A 131 16.03 -0.51 6.97
N ASP A 132 16.72 -0.21 8.07
CA ASP A 132 16.70 -0.99 9.29
C ASP A 132 16.07 -0.13 10.39
N ILE A 133 15.04 -0.63 11.04
CA ILE A 133 14.30 0.08 12.09
C ILE A 133 14.40 -0.75 13.37
N PRO A 134 15.47 -0.57 14.15
CA PRO A 134 15.63 -1.27 15.40
C PRO A 134 14.62 -0.79 16.45
N SER A 135 14.09 -1.71 17.26
CA SER A 135 13.41 -1.34 18.48
C SER A 135 14.42 -0.96 19.54
N VAL A 136 14.21 0.18 20.16
CA VAL A 136 15.11 0.72 21.20
C VAL A 136 14.36 0.99 22.49
N ILE A 137 15.07 0.94 23.61
CA ILE A 137 14.55 1.41 24.89
C ILE A 137 14.97 2.87 25.05
N MET A 138 13.99 3.75 25.21
CA MET A 138 14.22 5.15 25.51
C MET A 138 13.94 5.38 26.99
N VAL A 139 14.90 5.94 27.71
CA VAL A 139 14.77 6.24 29.15
C VAL A 139 14.81 7.74 29.39
N ASN A 140 13.92 8.23 30.25
CA ASN A 140 14.01 9.59 30.78
C ASN A 140 15.00 9.60 31.94
N THR A 141 16.22 10.08 31.69
CA THR A 141 17.30 10.09 32.67
C THR A 141 17.00 10.93 33.94
N ASN A 142 16.11 11.92 33.83
CA ASN A 142 15.70 12.72 34.99
C ASN A 142 14.73 11.99 35.93
N LEU A 143 14.05 10.94 35.45
CA LEU A 143 13.07 10.17 36.22
C LEU A 143 13.55 8.77 36.56
N LEU A 144 14.64 8.31 35.96
CA LEU A 144 15.17 6.96 36.14
C LEU A 144 15.71 6.71 37.55
N GLY A 145 16.27 7.74 38.21
CA GLY A 145 16.98 7.61 39.48
C GLY A 145 18.21 6.70 39.37
N ASP A 146 18.39 5.83 40.37
CA ASP A 146 19.52 4.88 40.41
C ASP A 146 19.26 3.58 39.66
N VAL A 147 18.13 3.45 38.96
CA VAL A 147 17.78 2.25 38.20
C VAL A 147 18.62 2.21 36.92
N LYS A 148 19.36 1.14 36.70
CA LYS A 148 20.01 0.89 35.42
C LYS A 148 19.07 0.16 34.47
N VAL A 149 19.04 0.58 33.21
CA VAL A 149 18.31 -0.05 32.10
C VAL A 149 19.27 -0.21 30.94
N GLU A 150 19.81 -1.42 30.76
CA GLU A 150 20.78 -1.77 29.71
C GLU A 150 20.17 -2.74 28.67
N GLY A 151 19.06 -3.44 29.05
CA GLY A 151 18.38 -4.40 28.20
C GLY A 151 16.89 -4.53 28.53
N TYR A 152 16.18 -5.34 27.75
CA TYR A 152 14.73 -5.53 27.91
C TYR A 152 14.36 -6.19 29.24
N GLU A 153 15.21 -7.05 29.79
CA GLU A 153 15.02 -7.72 31.07
C GLU A 153 14.97 -6.72 32.23
N ASP A 154 15.69 -5.61 32.12
CA ASP A 154 15.71 -4.57 33.16
C ASP A 154 14.35 -3.86 33.29
N LEU A 155 13.51 -3.91 32.27
CA LEU A 155 12.16 -3.37 32.32
C LEU A 155 11.25 -4.13 33.31
N LEU A 156 11.64 -5.34 33.71
CA LEU A 156 10.96 -6.12 34.75
C LEU A 156 11.34 -5.69 36.17
N ASN A 157 12.24 -4.72 36.35
CA ASN A 157 12.63 -4.21 37.65
C ASN A 157 11.41 -3.63 38.39
N PRO A 158 11.09 -4.14 39.61
CA PRO A 158 9.92 -3.67 40.37
C PRO A 158 9.92 -2.15 40.61
N ALA A 159 11.08 -1.50 40.65
CA ALA A 159 11.18 -0.05 40.81
C ALA A 159 10.60 0.75 39.61
N LEU A 160 10.42 0.11 38.44
CA LEU A 160 9.80 0.68 37.26
C LEU A 160 8.29 0.46 37.18
N LYS A 161 7.68 -0.23 38.12
CA LYS A 161 6.24 -0.50 38.13
C LYS A 161 5.45 0.81 38.08
N GLY A 162 4.60 0.96 37.06
CA GLY A 162 3.79 2.15 36.82
C GLY A 162 4.56 3.35 36.28
N LYS A 163 5.79 3.14 35.79
CA LYS A 163 6.64 4.21 35.21
C LYS A 163 6.95 3.94 33.73
N ILE A 164 6.49 2.84 33.18
CA ILE A 164 6.61 2.41 31.77
C ILE A 164 5.24 2.08 31.20
#